data_f429019b80d3f4702974222f9b069d2f
#
_entry.id   f429019b80d3f4702974222f9b069d2f
#
_cell.length_a   1.000
_cell.length_b   1.000
_cell.length_c   1.000
_cell.angle_alpha   90.00
_cell.angle_beta   90.00
_cell.angle_gamma   90.00
#
_symmetry.space_group_name_H-M   'P 1'
#
loop_
_entity.id
_entity.type
_entity.pdbx_description
1 polymer ?
#
loop_
_entity_poly.entity_id
_entity_poly.type
_entity_poly.pdbx_seq_one_letter_code
_entity_poly.pdbx_strand_id
1 'polypeptide(L)' 'LTEAERRIAGLVAEGRTNREVAAALFLTEHSVETALTRVYRKLGVTSRAELASHYAAKN' A
#
# COMPACT_ATOMS: atom_id res chain seq x y z
N LEU A 1 7.56 7.00 -5.27
CA LEU A 1 6.68 5.88 -5.60
C LEU A 1 6.14 6.02 -7.02
N THR A 2 5.93 4.89 -7.69
CA THR A 2 5.22 4.88 -8.97
C THR A 2 3.74 5.15 -8.74
N GLU A 3 3.01 5.45 -9.82
CA GLU A 3 1.57 5.68 -9.74
C GLU A 3 0.86 4.45 -9.16
N ALA A 4 1.22 3.25 -9.64
CA ALA A 4 0.62 2.01 -9.14
C ALA A 4 0.91 1.81 -7.65
N GLU A 5 2.14 2.06 -7.25
CA GLU A 5 2.53 1.94 -5.84
C GLU A 5 1.76 2.92 -4.96
N ARG A 6 1.56 4.14 -5.44
CA ARG A 6 0.79 5.14 -4.70
C ARG A 6 -0.65 4.71 -4.50
N ARG A 7 -1.28 4.16 -5.54
CA ARG A 7 -2.66 3.68 -5.45
C ARG A 7 -2.79 2.55 -4.44
N ILE A 8 -1.87 1.60 -4.51
CA ILE A 8 -1.87 0.46 -3.58
C ILE A 8 -1.67 0.96 -2.15
N ALA A 9 -0.66 1.80 -1.95
CA ALA A 9 -0.35 2.33 -0.62
C ALA A 9 -1.50 3.13 -0.04
N GLY A 10 -2.17 3.93 -0.87
CA GLY A 10 -3.31 4.74 -0.42
C GLY A 10 -4.47 3.89 0.05
N LEU A 11 -4.80 2.83 -0.70
CA LEU A 11 -5.89 1.93 -0.32
C LEU A 11 -5.56 1.15 0.94
N VAL A 12 -4.32 0.69 1.07
CA VAL A 12 -3.88 -0.01 2.28
C VAL A 12 -3.93 0.92 3.49
N ALA A 13 -3.53 2.16 3.31
CA ALA A 13 -3.57 3.16 4.37
C ALA A 13 -5.01 3.47 4.81
N GLU A 14 -5.98 3.28 3.93
CA GLU A 14 -7.40 3.46 4.27
C GLU A 14 -7.96 2.28 5.08
N GLY A 15 -7.19 1.22 5.25
CA GLY A 15 -7.63 0.05 5.99
C GLY A 15 -8.13 -1.10 5.13
N ARG A 16 -7.91 -1.04 3.82
CA ARG A 16 -8.33 -2.13 2.92
C ARG A 16 -7.40 -3.33 3.08
N THR A 17 -7.97 -4.51 2.90
CA THR A 17 -7.17 -5.75 2.87
C THR A 17 -6.47 -5.87 1.52
N ASN A 18 -5.44 -6.73 1.44
CA ASN A 18 -4.77 -7.00 0.18
C ASN A 18 -5.76 -7.53 -0.88
N ARG A 19 -6.72 -8.34 -0.43
CA ARG A 19 -7.76 -8.86 -1.32
C ARG A 19 -8.61 -7.74 -1.89
N GLU A 20 -9.01 -6.80 -1.06
CA GLU A 20 -9.80 -5.65 -1.49
C GLU A 20 -9.02 -4.76 -2.45
N VAL A 21 -7.75 -4.52 -2.14
CA VAL A 21 -6.89 -3.72 -3.02
C VAL A 21 -6.73 -4.40 -4.37
N ALA A 22 -6.49 -5.71 -4.36
CA ALA A 22 -6.35 -6.47 -5.59
C ALA A 22 -7.62 -6.38 -6.46
N ALA A 23 -8.78 -6.53 -5.84
CA ALA A 23 -10.05 -6.43 -6.55
C ALA A 23 -10.27 -5.03 -7.13
N ALA A 24 -9.96 -4.00 -6.35
CA ALA A 24 -10.17 -2.61 -6.78
C ALA A 24 -9.28 -2.23 -7.96
N LEU A 25 -8.06 -2.78 -8.02
CA LEU A 25 -7.08 -2.40 -9.03
C LEU A 25 -6.87 -3.46 -10.11
N PHE A 26 -7.69 -4.52 -10.10
CA PHE A 26 -7.58 -5.62 -11.06
C PHE A 26 -6.21 -6.30 -11.01
N LEU A 27 -5.72 -6.52 -9.80
CA LEU A 27 -4.44 -7.18 -9.54
C LEU A 27 -4.67 -8.46 -8.77
N THR A 28 -3.61 -9.28 -8.65
CA THR A 28 -3.64 -10.43 -7.75
C THR A 28 -3.18 -9.99 -6.36
N GLU A 29 -3.54 -10.76 -5.34
CA GLU A 29 -3.05 -10.48 -3.99
C GLU A 29 -1.54 -10.54 -3.92
N HIS A 30 -0.94 -11.49 -4.68
CA HIS A 30 0.51 -11.61 -4.73
C HIS A 30 1.16 -10.33 -5.28
N SER A 31 0.58 -9.76 -6.33
CA SER A 31 1.08 -8.50 -6.89
C SER A 31 1.01 -7.37 -5.87
N VAL A 32 -0.08 -7.32 -5.08
CA VAL A 32 -0.24 -6.33 -4.03
C VAL A 32 0.85 -6.51 -2.96
N GLU A 33 1.10 -7.75 -2.53
CA GLU A 33 2.13 -8.04 -1.54
C GLU A 33 3.51 -7.61 -2.02
N THR A 34 3.83 -7.94 -3.27
CA THR A 34 5.12 -7.57 -3.86
C THR A 34 5.28 -6.05 -3.92
N ALA A 35 4.22 -5.36 -4.34
CA ALA A 35 4.24 -3.90 -4.41
C ALA A 35 4.39 -3.27 -3.03
N LEU A 36 3.71 -3.81 -2.02
CA LEU A 36 3.82 -3.30 -0.66
C LEU A 36 5.23 -3.46 -0.09
N THR A 37 5.90 -4.56 -0.40
CA THR A 37 7.30 -4.74 0.01
C THR A 37 8.16 -3.60 -0.52
N ARG A 38 7.95 -3.23 -1.78
CA ARG A 38 8.69 -2.11 -2.39
C ARG A 38 8.31 -0.76 -1.76
N VAL A 39 7.02 -0.56 -1.52
CA VAL A 39 6.52 0.67 -0.89
C VAL A 39 7.13 0.84 0.49
N TYR A 40 7.11 -0.21 1.31
CA TYR A 40 7.68 -0.17 2.65
C TYR A 40 9.14 0.23 2.60
N ARG A 41 9.89 -0.39 1.68
CA ARG A 41 11.32 -0.09 1.53
C ARG A 41 11.54 1.37 1.10
N LYS A 42 10.77 1.84 0.14
CA LYS A 42 10.94 3.21 -0.40
C LYS A 42 10.56 4.27 0.62
N LEU A 43 9.57 3.99 1.46
CA LEU A 43 9.11 4.94 2.47
C LEU A 43 9.82 4.79 3.81
N GLY A 44 10.60 3.71 3.97
CA GLY A 44 11.29 3.46 5.24
C GLY A 44 10.36 3.05 6.36
N VAL A 45 9.25 2.40 6.03
CA VAL A 45 8.30 1.90 7.04
C VAL A 45 8.38 0.37 7.09
N THR A 46 7.98 -0.21 8.22
CA THR A 46 8.11 -1.65 8.44
C THR A 46 6.78 -2.37 8.66
N SER A 47 5.67 -1.64 8.72
CA SER A 47 4.36 -2.25 8.96
C SER A 47 3.26 -1.45 8.31
N ARG A 48 2.08 -2.07 8.23
CA ARG A 48 0.89 -1.40 7.69
C ARG A 48 0.49 -0.23 8.58
N ALA A 49 0.66 -0.36 9.88
CA ALA A 49 0.34 0.71 10.82
C ALA A 49 1.25 1.92 10.57
N GLU A 50 2.52 1.69 10.34
CA GLU A 50 3.45 2.77 10.02
C GLU A 50 3.10 3.41 8.68
N LEU A 51 2.69 2.62 7.70
CA LEU A 51 2.26 3.14 6.40
C LEU A 51 1.05 4.05 6.57
N ALA A 52 0.06 3.61 7.34
CA ALA A 52 -1.14 4.41 7.59
C ALA A 52 -0.79 5.73 8.30
N SER A 53 0.11 5.67 9.29
CA SER A 53 0.58 6.86 9.98
C SER A 53 1.30 7.81 9.04
N HIS A 54 2.12 7.27 8.15
CA HIS A 54 2.84 8.06 7.16
C HIS A 54 1.88 8.83 6.27
N TYR A 55 0.81 8.17 5.82
CA TYR A 55 -0.19 8.81 4.98
C TYR A 55 -1.02 9.83 5.76
N ALA A 56 -1.38 9.52 7.00
CA ALA A 56 -2.12 10.46 7.84
C ALA A 56 -1.31 11.73 8.11
N ALA A 57 0.00 11.59 8.33
CA ALA A 57 0.88 12.73 8.59
C ALA A 57 1.01 13.66 7.38
N LYS A 58 0.78 13.15 6.18
CA LYS A 58 0.87 13.96 4.96
C LYS A 58 -0.39 14.73 4.64
N ASN A 59 -1.48 14.32 5.25
CA ASN A 59 -2.77 14.96 5.04
C ASN A 59 -3.02 16.00 6.14
#